data_0af5f5f0190c42bee19ed396bd361337
#
_entry.id   0af5f5f0190c42bee19ed396bd361337
#
_cell.length_a   1.000
_cell.length_b   1.000
_cell.length_c   1.000
_cell.angle_alpha   90.00
_cell.angle_beta   90.00
_cell.angle_gamma   90.00
#
_symmetry.space_group_name_H-M   'P 1'
#
loop_
_entity.id
_entity.type
_entity.pdbx_description
1 polymer ?
#
loop_
_entity_poly.entity_id
_entity_poly.type
_entity_poly.pdbx_seq_one_letter_code
_entity_poly.pdbx_strand_id
1 'polypeptide(L)'
;MPRESYRERALVIRTYDLGEADRIIVFLTQHRGLVRGVAKGVRRARSRFGSRLQPFVELDVQFYVGRELESVTAADTVGFYGSGIIDNITCYTAASAVLEAAERLSLAHDEHDDRLYPLVVDTLKQLQHAPEPKLRLDTFLLQAMTVAGWAPSLYYCAQCQAPGPHHAFHPRTGGAVCGTCRPPKAADVNPEVLHAMWLLQHDRWAEAITLITAQEQGASARDSSESVTHEVPCATAIHRLTKAHWQWHTERKLASLMVLDQT
;
A
#
# COMPACT_ATOMS: atom_id res chain seq x y z
N MET A 1 -32.58 26.15 4.22
CA MET A 1 -31.62 25.77 5.25
C MET A 1 -30.23 25.96 4.68
N PRO A 2 -29.25 26.55 5.39
CA PRO A 2 -27.89 26.63 4.94
C PRO A 2 -27.37 25.20 4.77
N ARG A 3 -26.73 24.90 3.64
CA ARG A 3 -26.07 23.58 3.44
C ARG A 3 -24.90 23.50 4.40
N GLU A 4 -24.85 22.41 5.16
CA GLU A 4 -23.70 22.10 6.01
C GLU A 4 -22.45 22.01 5.17
N SER A 5 -21.37 22.62 5.63
CA SER A 5 -20.08 22.60 4.97
C SER A 5 -18.97 22.32 5.97
N TYR A 6 -17.93 21.62 5.52
CA TYR A 6 -16.76 21.33 6.34
C TYR A 6 -15.48 21.43 5.51
N ARG A 7 -14.36 21.59 6.18
CA ARG A 7 -13.03 21.61 5.57
C ARG A 7 -12.23 20.43 6.09
N GLU A 8 -11.50 19.76 5.19
CA GLU A 8 -10.83 18.51 5.51
C GLU A 8 -9.53 18.36 4.70
N ARG A 9 -8.49 17.85 5.36
CA ARG A 9 -7.27 17.41 4.70
C ARG A 9 -7.54 16.12 3.93
N ALA A 10 -7.19 16.07 2.66
CA ALA A 10 -7.55 14.98 1.79
C ALA A 10 -6.51 14.71 0.70
N LEU A 11 -6.27 13.45 0.40
CA LEU A 11 -5.46 12.99 -0.72
C LEU A 11 -6.38 12.51 -1.84
N VAL A 12 -6.13 12.98 -3.07
CA VAL A 12 -6.85 12.47 -4.25
C VAL A 12 -6.32 11.09 -4.58
N ILE A 13 -7.19 10.07 -4.49
CA ILE A 13 -6.81 8.68 -4.78
C ILE A 13 -7.34 8.18 -6.11
N ARG A 14 -8.49 8.72 -6.57
CA ARG A 14 -9.09 8.32 -7.85
C ARG A 14 -10.00 9.41 -8.41
N THR A 15 -10.15 9.42 -9.72
CA THR A 15 -11.06 10.34 -10.40
C THR A 15 -11.90 9.62 -11.45
N TYR A 16 -13.17 10.03 -11.62
CA TYR A 16 -14.07 9.55 -12.67
C TYR A 16 -14.68 10.74 -13.40
N ASP A 17 -14.74 10.68 -14.73
CA ASP A 17 -15.42 11.69 -15.51
C ASP A 17 -16.94 11.61 -15.29
N LEU A 18 -17.59 12.77 -15.10
CA LEU A 18 -19.03 12.90 -14.90
C LEU A 18 -19.57 13.91 -15.92
N GLY A 19 -20.30 13.40 -16.91
CA GLY A 19 -20.75 14.23 -18.03
C GLY A 19 -19.58 14.86 -18.80
N GLU A 20 -19.82 16.05 -19.37
CA GLU A 20 -18.84 16.71 -20.25
C GLU A 20 -17.78 17.54 -19.49
N ALA A 21 -18.13 18.08 -18.34
CA ALA A 21 -17.32 19.11 -17.67
C ALA A 21 -16.92 18.79 -16.23
N ASP A 22 -17.57 17.83 -15.59
CA ASP A 22 -17.43 17.53 -14.18
C ASP A 22 -16.60 16.27 -13.93
N ARG A 23 -16.17 16.06 -12.69
CA ARG A 23 -15.57 14.81 -12.22
C ARG A 23 -16.08 14.46 -10.84
N ILE A 24 -16.21 13.15 -10.60
CA ILE A 24 -16.26 12.59 -9.25
C ILE A 24 -14.82 12.33 -8.82
N ILE A 25 -14.45 12.88 -7.68
CA ILE A 25 -13.14 12.70 -7.07
C ILE A 25 -13.32 11.82 -5.84
N VAL A 26 -12.52 10.79 -5.71
CA VAL A 26 -12.44 9.97 -4.50
C VAL A 26 -11.27 10.48 -3.69
N PHE A 27 -11.55 10.89 -2.47
CA PHE A 27 -10.58 11.40 -1.52
C PHE A 27 -10.40 10.39 -0.38
N LEU A 28 -9.16 10.12 -0.01
CA LEU A 28 -8.84 9.61 1.31
C LEU A 28 -8.65 10.83 2.22
N THR A 29 -9.46 10.96 3.25
CA THR A 29 -9.43 12.10 4.18
C THR A 29 -8.77 11.72 5.49
N GLN A 30 -8.27 12.72 6.21
CA GLN A 30 -7.55 12.50 7.45
C GLN A 30 -8.45 11.96 8.57
N HIS A 31 -9.71 12.45 8.67
CA HIS A 31 -10.60 12.14 9.81
C HIS A 31 -11.97 11.56 9.41
N ARG A 32 -12.27 11.40 8.11
CA ARG A 32 -13.57 10.95 7.64
C ARG A 32 -13.52 9.76 6.68
N GLY A 33 -12.36 9.10 6.59
CA GLY A 33 -12.17 7.98 5.66
C GLY A 33 -12.33 8.40 4.20
N LEU A 34 -13.05 7.59 3.42
CA LEU A 34 -13.30 7.88 2.02
C LEU A 34 -14.45 8.88 1.84
N VAL A 35 -14.18 9.97 1.15
CA VAL A 35 -15.17 10.94 0.72
C VAL A 35 -15.22 11.01 -0.80
N ARG A 36 -16.42 10.95 -1.37
CA ARG A 36 -16.65 11.14 -2.80
C ARG A 36 -17.25 12.51 -3.05
N GLY A 37 -16.57 13.34 -3.82
CA GLY A 37 -16.99 14.70 -4.10
C GLY A 37 -17.11 15.01 -5.59
N VAL A 38 -18.15 15.75 -5.99
CA VAL A 38 -18.28 16.26 -7.36
C VAL A 38 -17.57 17.59 -7.49
N ALA A 39 -16.61 17.66 -8.41
CA ALA A 39 -15.92 18.88 -8.80
C ALA A 39 -16.54 19.42 -10.10
N LYS A 40 -17.46 20.38 -9.97
CA LYS A 40 -18.18 20.96 -11.12
C LYS A 40 -17.26 21.82 -11.97
N GLY A 41 -17.31 21.62 -13.27
CA GLY A 41 -16.56 22.39 -14.27
C GLY A 41 -15.05 22.13 -14.24
N VAL A 42 -14.58 21.07 -13.57
CA VAL A 42 -13.13 20.79 -13.42
C VAL A 42 -12.42 20.53 -14.76
N ARG A 43 -13.13 20.02 -15.76
CA ARG A 43 -12.60 19.72 -17.10
C ARG A 43 -12.62 20.92 -18.06
N ARG A 44 -13.20 22.04 -17.67
CA ARG A 44 -13.21 23.25 -18.48
C ARG A 44 -11.84 23.91 -18.53
N ALA A 45 -11.46 24.50 -19.66
CA ALA A 45 -10.16 25.14 -19.83
C ALA A 45 -9.84 26.24 -18.78
N ARG A 46 -10.87 26.93 -18.29
CA ARG A 46 -10.76 27.94 -17.21
C ARG A 46 -11.32 27.41 -15.88
N SER A 47 -11.00 26.15 -15.55
CA SER A 47 -11.41 25.59 -14.27
C SER A 47 -10.73 26.31 -13.12
N ARG A 48 -11.50 26.64 -12.07
CA ARG A 48 -10.95 27.17 -10.81
C ARG A 48 -10.05 26.18 -10.05
N PHE A 49 -10.16 24.89 -10.36
CA PHE A 49 -9.37 23.85 -9.71
C PHE A 49 -8.03 23.59 -10.43
N GLY A 50 -7.95 23.93 -11.74
CA GLY A 50 -6.75 23.63 -12.54
C GLY A 50 -6.40 22.13 -12.52
N SER A 51 -5.13 21.82 -12.32
CA SER A 51 -4.62 20.45 -12.20
C SER A 51 -4.64 19.88 -10.77
N ARG A 52 -5.18 20.59 -9.78
CA ARG A 52 -5.10 20.21 -8.37
C ARG A 52 -5.82 18.89 -8.04
N LEU A 53 -6.95 18.62 -8.70
CA LEU A 53 -7.78 17.43 -8.44
C LEU A 53 -7.30 16.22 -9.26
N GLN A 54 -6.04 15.87 -9.11
CA GLN A 54 -5.39 14.72 -9.75
C GLN A 54 -4.86 13.75 -8.69
N PRO A 55 -4.71 12.45 -8.99
CA PRO A 55 -4.06 11.51 -8.08
C PRO A 55 -2.69 12.01 -7.61
N PHE A 56 -2.28 11.60 -6.41
CA PHE A 56 -1.05 12.00 -5.72
C PHE A 56 -0.99 13.46 -5.26
N VAL A 57 -2.11 14.21 -5.31
CA VAL A 57 -2.19 15.56 -4.77
C VAL A 57 -2.89 15.53 -3.41
N GLU A 58 -2.20 16.08 -2.41
CA GLU A 58 -2.75 16.35 -1.08
C GLU A 58 -3.30 17.76 -1.04
N LEU A 59 -4.52 17.91 -0.52
CA LEU A 59 -5.31 19.11 -0.56
C LEU A 59 -5.91 19.43 0.81
N ASP A 60 -6.16 20.68 1.04
CA ASP A 60 -7.12 21.19 2.01
C ASP A 60 -8.41 21.52 1.25
N VAL A 61 -9.47 20.71 1.45
CA VAL A 61 -10.68 20.73 0.63
C VAL A 61 -11.87 21.25 1.41
N GLN A 62 -12.62 22.17 0.81
CA GLN A 62 -13.91 22.62 1.31
C GLN A 62 -15.02 21.82 0.63
N PHE A 63 -15.80 21.11 1.43
CA PHE A 63 -16.95 20.33 1.00
C PHE A 63 -18.27 21.00 1.43
N TYR A 64 -19.32 20.85 0.62
CA TYR A 64 -20.71 20.95 1.04
C TYR A 64 -21.33 19.56 1.08
N VAL A 65 -22.01 19.26 2.18
CA VAL A 65 -22.69 17.98 2.39
C VAL A 65 -23.79 17.78 1.33
N GLY A 66 -23.69 16.68 0.59
CA GLY A 66 -24.67 16.23 -0.38
C GLY A 66 -25.48 15.04 0.16
N ARG A 67 -26.38 14.48 -0.65
CA ARG A 67 -27.13 13.27 -0.28
C ARG A 67 -26.30 11.99 -0.45
N GLU A 68 -25.62 11.86 -1.58
CA GLU A 68 -24.80 10.70 -1.94
C GLU A 68 -23.36 11.11 -2.25
N LEU A 69 -23.16 12.31 -2.77
CA LEU A 69 -21.87 12.85 -3.14
C LEU A 69 -21.74 14.26 -2.57
N GLU A 70 -20.60 14.55 -1.99
CA GLU A 70 -20.23 15.90 -1.55
C GLU A 70 -20.05 16.83 -2.76
N SER A 71 -20.15 18.14 -2.53
CA SER A 71 -19.77 19.13 -3.56
C SER A 71 -18.45 19.78 -3.19
N VAL A 72 -17.43 19.63 -4.03
CA VAL A 72 -16.14 20.30 -3.87
C VAL A 72 -16.28 21.76 -4.26
N THR A 73 -16.03 22.67 -3.32
CA THR A 73 -16.20 24.13 -3.54
C THR A 73 -14.88 24.89 -3.57
N ALA A 74 -13.88 24.46 -2.80
CA ALA A 74 -12.52 24.95 -2.85
C ALA A 74 -11.54 23.80 -2.60
N ALA A 75 -10.33 23.92 -3.13
CA ALA A 75 -9.25 22.96 -2.94
C ALA A 75 -7.91 23.70 -3.03
N ASP A 76 -7.19 23.75 -1.94
CA ASP A 76 -5.87 24.36 -1.83
C ASP A 76 -4.81 23.26 -1.75
N THR A 77 -3.76 23.33 -2.58
CA THR A 77 -2.71 22.31 -2.61
C THR A 77 -1.85 22.41 -1.35
N VAL A 78 -1.68 21.28 -0.69
CA VAL A 78 -0.80 21.11 0.46
C VAL A 78 0.48 20.43 0.05
N GLY A 79 0.37 19.35 -0.75
CA GLY A 79 1.49 18.59 -1.26
C GLY A 79 1.19 18.01 -2.64
N PHE A 80 2.24 17.82 -3.42
CA PHE A 80 2.20 17.08 -4.69
C PHE A 80 3.26 15.99 -4.68
N TYR A 81 2.80 14.75 -4.61
CA TYR A 81 3.68 13.57 -4.53
C TYR A 81 3.96 12.95 -5.89
N GLY A 82 3.34 13.45 -6.97
CA GLY A 82 3.57 12.94 -8.32
C GLY A 82 4.97 13.18 -8.87
N SER A 83 5.70 14.19 -8.37
CA SER A 83 7.09 14.44 -8.77
C SER A 83 7.98 13.24 -8.39
N GLY A 84 8.78 12.75 -9.35
CA GLY A 84 9.59 11.53 -9.18
C GLY A 84 8.81 10.21 -9.29
N ILE A 85 7.46 10.25 -9.16
CA ILE A 85 6.61 9.06 -9.33
C ILE A 85 6.17 8.90 -10.78
N ILE A 86 5.63 9.96 -11.41
CA ILE A 86 5.01 9.86 -12.74
C ILE A 86 6.00 9.62 -13.87
N ASP A 87 7.25 9.96 -13.69
CA ASP A 87 8.31 9.79 -14.69
C ASP A 87 8.97 8.39 -14.64
N ASN A 88 8.64 7.59 -13.63
CA ASN A 88 9.17 6.24 -13.43
C ASN A 88 8.03 5.24 -13.34
N ILE A 89 7.92 4.33 -14.30
CA ILE A 89 6.82 3.37 -14.39
C ILE A 89 6.70 2.47 -13.16
N THR A 90 7.83 2.04 -12.58
CA THR A 90 7.83 1.20 -11.38
C THR A 90 7.34 1.99 -10.15
N CYS A 91 7.81 3.24 -9.98
CA CYS A 91 7.32 4.12 -8.90
C CYS A 91 5.83 4.44 -9.09
N TYR A 92 5.40 4.76 -10.33
CA TYR A 92 4.01 5.04 -10.63
C TYR A 92 3.09 3.86 -10.33
N THR A 93 3.51 2.66 -10.72
CA THR A 93 2.72 1.44 -10.50
C THR A 93 2.67 1.09 -9.00
N ALA A 94 3.79 1.22 -8.27
CA ALA A 94 3.82 1.03 -6.82
C ALA A 94 2.93 2.05 -6.09
N ALA A 95 3.03 3.33 -6.44
CA ALA A 95 2.19 4.38 -5.85
C ALA A 95 0.70 4.19 -6.18
N SER A 96 0.37 3.75 -7.39
CA SER A 96 -1.01 3.41 -7.77
C SER A 96 -1.55 2.23 -6.95
N ALA A 97 -0.70 1.23 -6.66
CA ALA A 97 -1.06 0.11 -5.79
C ALA A 97 -1.28 0.55 -4.33
N VAL A 98 -0.51 1.52 -3.83
CA VAL A 98 -0.73 2.14 -2.51
C VAL A 98 -2.12 2.80 -2.46
N LEU A 99 -2.48 3.62 -3.46
CA LEU A 99 -3.80 4.27 -3.51
C LEU A 99 -4.94 3.25 -3.63
N GLU A 100 -4.77 2.22 -4.46
CA GLU A 100 -5.76 1.15 -4.63
C GLU A 100 -5.97 0.36 -3.34
N ALA A 101 -4.89 0.03 -2.64
CA ALA A 101 -4.95 -0.68 -1.36
C ALA A 101 -5.62 0.17 -0.27
N ALA A 102 -5.30 1.46 -0.19
CA ALA A 102 -5.92 2.39 0.75
C ALA A 102 -7.43 2.52 0.51
N GLU A 103 -7.87 2.64 -0.76
CA GLU A 103 -9.30 2.64 -1.11
C GLU A 103 -10.00 1.38 -0.63
N ARG A 104 -9.41 0.21 -0.85
CA ARG A 104 -10.00 -1.08 -0.46
C ARG A 104 -10.10 -1.26 1.04
N LEU A 105 -9.04 -0.89 1.78
CA LEU A 105 -9.05 -0.98 3.24
C LEU A 105 -10.12 -0.06 3.85
N SER A 106 -10.22 1.17 3.34
CA SER A 106 -11.23 2.11 3.82
C SER A 106 -12.67 1.69 3.49
N LEU A 107 -12.88 0.91 2.41
CA LEU A 107 -14.22 0.37 2.07
C LEU A 107 -14.59 -0.87 2.88
N ALA A 108 -13.61 -1.58 3.42
CA ALA A 108 -13.82 -2.83 4.16
C ALA A 108 -14.14 -2.60 5.66
N HIS A 109 -13.90 -1.41 6.17
CA HIS A 109 -14.10 -1.06 7.58
C HIS A 109 -15.17 0.03 7.70
N ASP A 110 -16.17 -0.20 8.55
CA ASP A 110 -17.21 0.80 8.86
C ASP A 110 -16.67 1.94 9.73
N GLU A 111 -15.61 1.68 10.50
CA GLU A 111 -14.94 2.68 11.33
C GLU A 111 -13.68 3.20 10.64
N HIS A 112 -13.54 4.53 10.66
CA HIS A 112 -12.36 5.18 10.13
C HIS A 112 -11.16 5.01 11.07
N ASP A 113 -10.02 4.59 10.51
CA ASP A 113 -8.75 4.50 11.25
C ASP A 113 -7.84 5.66 10.82
N ASP A 114 -7.58 6.59 11.74
CA ASP A 114 -6.76 7.79 11.51
C ASP A 114 -5.30 7.46 11.13
N ARG A 115 -4.85 6.21 11.33
CA ARG A 115 -3.48 5.77 11.00
C ARG A 115 -3.26 5.51 9.51
N LEU A 116 -4.32 5.21 8.75
CA LEU A 116 -4.17 4.88 7.34
C LEU A 116 -3.76 6.10 6.49
N TYR A 117 -4.38 7.26 6.74
CA TYR A 117 -4.07 8.48 5.99
C TYR A 117 -2.58 8.88 6.07
N PRO A 118 -1.97 9.06 7.25
CA PRO A 118 -0.55 9.40 7.35
C PRO A 118 0.35 8.32 6.75
N LEU A 119 0.02 7.03 6.90
CA LEU A 119 0.77 5.93 6.32
C LEU A 119 0.83 6.03 4.78
N VAL A 120 -0.30 6.33 4.13
CA VAL A 120 -0.36 6.53 2.67
C VAL A 120 0.47 7.74 2.24
N VAL A 121 0.30 8.87 2.91
CA VAL A 121 1.02 10.12 2.60
C VAL A 121 2.53 9.93 2.73
N ASP A 122 2.99 9.30 3.82
CA ASP A 122 4.42 9.09 4.06
C ASP A 122 5.03 8.08 3.08
N THR A 123 4.26 7.04 2.71
CA THR A 123 4.69 6.10 1.65
C THR A 123 4.84 6.80 0.30
N LEU A 124 3.91 7.69 -0.08
CA LEU A 124 4.04 8.44 -1.33
C LEU A 124 5.25 9.38 -1.33
N LYS A 125 5.55 10.05 -0.21
CA LYS A 125 6.78 10.86 -0.06
C LYS A 125 8.03 10.01 -0.25
N GLN A 126 8.07 8.82 0.34
CA GLN A 126 9.20 7.91 0.21
C GLN A 126 9.35 7.39 -1.23
N LEU A 127 8.24 7.10 -1.93
CA LEU A 127 8.25 6.62 -3.31
C LEU A 127 8.77 7.65 -4.31
N GLN A 128 8.71 8.96 -4.03
CA GLN A 128 9.26 10.00 -4.91
C GLN A 128 10.76 9.81 -5.22
N HIS A 129 11.50 9.19 -4.30
CA HIS A 129 12.95 9.02 -4.38
C HIS A 129 13.39 7.58 -4.07
N ALA A 130 12.48 6.61 -4.16
CA ALA A 130 12.78 5.24 -3.76
C ALA A 130 13.67 4.53 -4.79
N PRO A 131 14.85 4.02 -4.39
CA PRO A 131 15.63 3.13 -5.23
C PRO A 131 14.94 1.77 -5.42
N GLU A 132 14.15 1.32 -4.44
CA GLU A 132 13.46 0.04 -4.39
C GLU A 132 11.93 0.22 -4.24
N PRO A 133 11.22 0.68 -5.30
CA PRO A 133 9.78 0.99 -5.19
C PRO A 133 8.91 -0.23 -4.85
N LYS A 134 9.28 -1.43 -5.33
CA LYS A 134 8.56 -2.68 -5.02
C LYS A 134 8.63 -2.99 -3.52
N LEU A 135 9.81 -2.88 -2.92
CA LEU A 135 10.00 -3.14 -1.49
C LEU A 135 9.32 -2.07 -0.62
N ARG A 136 9.26 -0.81 -1.07
CA ARG A 136 8.48 0.24 -0.41
C ARG A 136 6.98 -0.07 -0.42
N LEU A 137 6.46 -0.58 -1.53
CA LEU A 137 5.08 -1.05 -1.60
C LEU A 137 4.83 -2.23 -0.64
N ASP A 138 5.74 -3.22 -0.58
CA ASP A 138 5.60 -4.34 0.34
C ASP A 138 5.61 -3.89 1.81
N THR A 139 6.47 -2.92 2.14
CA THR A 139 6.48 -2.28 3.46
C THR A 139 5.14 -1.64 3.78
N PHE A 140 4.62 -0.83 2.86
CA PHE A 140 3.30 -0.23 3.00
C PHE A 140 2.20 -1.29 3.22
N LEU A 141 2.18 -2.35 2.41
CA LEU A 141 1.16 -3.41 2.54
C LEU A 141 1.24 -4.10 3.90
N LEU A 142 2.45 -4.42 4.41
CA LEU A 142 2.64 -5.03 5.73
C LEU A 142 2.14 -4.12 6.85
N GLN A 143 2.44 -2.82 6.78
CA GLN A 143 1.99 -1.83 7.76
C GLN A 143 0.47 -1.57 7.65
N ALA A 144 -0.07 -1.51 6.43
CA ALA A 144 -1.49 -1.33 6.18
C ALA A 144 -2.32 -2.52 6.67
N MET A 145 -1.81 -3.76 6.53
CA MET A 145 -2.40 -4.95 7.13
C MET A 145 -2.39 -4.90 8.67
N THR A 146 -1.37 -4.26 9.26
CA THR A 146 -1.32 -4.03 10.73
C THR A 146 -2.40 -3.03 11.16
N VAL A 147 -2.57 -1.94 10.42
CA VAL A 147 -3.66 -0.97 10.65
C VAL A 147 -5.02 -1.66 10.55
N ALA A 148 -5.20 -2.53 9.56
CA ALA A 148 -6.43 -3.26 9.32
C ALA A 148 -6.65 -4.47 10.28
N GLY A 149 -5.71 -4.78 11.17
CA GLY A 149 -5.86 -5.81 12.21
C GLY A 149 -5.67 -7.26 11.75
N TRP A 150 -5.13 -7.48 10.53
CA TRP A 150 -4.88 -8.83 9.99
C TRP A 150 -3.45 -8.98 9.41
N ALA A 151 -2.49 -8.33 10.05
CA ALA A 151 -1.08 -8.47 9.73
C ALA A 151 -0.61 -9.93 9.85
N PRO A 152 0.32 -10.40 8.99
CA PRO A 152 0.88 -11.72 9.15
C PRO A 152 1.70 -11.84 10.44
N SER A 153 1.54 -12.98 11.15
CA SER A 153 2.47 -13.36 12.20
C SER A 153 3.81 -13.76 11.55
N LEU A 154 4.90 -13.15 11.95
CA LEU A 154 6.20 -13.33 11.31
C LEU A 154 7.25 -13.92 12.26
N TYR A 155 7.10 -13.71 13.57
CA TYR A 155 7.99 -14.23 14.58
C TYR A 155 7.39 -15.43 15.33
N TYR A 156 6.11 -15.36 15.68
CA TYR A 156 5.41 -16.46 16.35
C TYR A 156 4.68 -17.34 15.34
N CYS A 157 4.55 -18.64 15.66
CA CYS A 157 3.69 -19.52 14.87
C CYS A 157 2.24 -19.00 14.93
N ALA A 158 1.64 -18.75 13.77
CA ALA A 158 0.27 -18.19 13.69
C ALA A 158 -0.80 -19.09 14.34
N GLN A 159 -0.52 -20.38 14.57
CA GLN A 159 -1.47 -21.33 15.16
C GLN A 159 -1.21 -21.62 16.63
N CYS A 160 0.01 -21.93 17.05
CA CYS A 160 0.32 -22.35 18.41
C CYS A 160 1.13 -21.33 19.21
N GLN A 161 1.48 -20.19 18.61
CA GLN A 161 2.26 -19.11 19.22
C GLN A 161 3.68 -19.51 19.68
N ALA A 162 4.20 -20.65 19.21
CA ALA A 162 5.60 -21.00 19.45
C ALA A 162 6.52 -19.95 18.82
N PRO A 163 7.59 -19.51 19.52
CA PRO A 163 8.53 -18.53 18.97
C PRO A 163 9.36 -19.14 17.82
N GLY A 164 9.80 -18.29 16.87
CA GLY A 164 10.66 -18.68 15.76
C GLY A 164 12.08 -19.06 16.18
N PRO A 165 12.94 -19.37 15.20
CA PRO A 165 12.72 -19.18 13.76
C PRO A 165 11.79 -20.20 13.11
N HIS A 166 11.06 -19.79 12.07
CA HIS A 166 10.16 -20.65 11.30
C HIS A 166 10.61 -20.76 9.85
N HIS A 167 10.35 -21.93 9.23
CA HIS A 167 10.75 -22.23 7.85
C HIS A 167 9.56 -22.41 6.89
N ALA A 168 8.36 -22.05 7.33
CA ALA A 168 7.16 -22.15 6.51
C ALA A 168 6.22 -20.96 6.74
N PHE A 169 5.55 -20.56 5.66
CA PHE A 169 4.54 -19.48 5.67
C PHE A 169 3.26 -19.95 4.98
N HIS A 170 2.12 -19.65 5.58
CA HIS A 170 0.84 -20.00 5.01
C HIS A 170 -0.18 -18.86 5.23
N PRO A 171 -0.63 -18.18 4.16
CA PRO A 171 -1.54 -17.03 4.26
C PRO A 171 -2.83 -17.33 5.01
N ARG A 172 -3.46 -18.49 4.72
CA ARG A 172 -4.71 -18.91 5.34
C ARG A 172 -4.59 -19.16 6.84
N THR A 173 -3.42 -19.55 7.32
CA THR A 173 -3.18 -19.77 8.76
C THR A 173 -2.83 -18.47 9.47
N GLY A 174 -2.54 -17.40 8.72
CA GLY A 174 -2.24 -16.08 9.27
C GLY A 174 -0.74 -15.75 9.30
N GLY A 175 0.13 -16.48 8.58
CA GLY A 175 1.55 -16.13 8.52
C GLY A 175 2.52 -17.30 8.69
N ALA A 176 3.57 -17.10 9.49
CA ALA A 176 4.59 -18.11 9.80
C ALA A 176 4.00 -19.28 10.58
N VAL A 177 4.44 -20.50 10.28
CA VAL A 177 4.00 -21.72 10.96
C VAL A 177 5.19 -22.59 11.32
N CYS A 178 5.15 -23.20 12.51
CA CYS A 178 6.17 -24.15 12.96
C CYS A 178 6.01 -25.52 12.24
N GLY A 179 7.02 -26.40 12.36
CA GLY A 179 6.99 -27.71 11.73
C GLY A 179 5.78 -28.57 12.12
N THR A 180 5.33 -28.49 13.37
CA THR A 180 4.17 -29.26 13.88
C THR A 180 2.83 -28.72 13.33
N CYS A 181 2.71 -27.40 13.17
CA CYS A 181 1.46 -26.77 12.71
C CYS A 181 1.41 -26.55 11.21
N ARG A 182 2.48 -26.92 10.48
CA ARG A 182 2.62 -26.69 9.05
C ARG A 182 1.52 -27.41 8.25
N PRO A 183 0.61 -26.69 7.59
CA PRO A 183 -0.42 -27.30 6.76
C PRO A 183 0.15 -27.73 5.39
N PRO A 184 -0.54 -28.61 4.65
CA PRO A 184 -0.23 -28.88 3.25
C PRO A 184 -0.19 -27.58 2.44
N LYS A 185 0.74 -27.48 1.48
CA LYS A 185 0.93 -26.31 0.60
C LYS A 185 1.45 -25.04 1.31
N ALA A 186 1.90 -25.12 2.57
CA ALA A 186 2.65 -24.02 3.16
C ALA A 186 3.95 -23.80 2.35
N ALA A 187 4.24 -22.56 2.02
CA ALA A 187 5.46 -22.21 1.31
C ALA A 187 6.68 -22.41 2.20
N ASP A 188 7.73 -23.01 1.66
CA ASP A 188 9.06 -23.00 2.29
C ASP A 188 9.60 -21.57 2.25
N VAL A 189 10.20 -21.15 3.35
CA VAL A 189 10.75 -19.80 3.49
C VAL A 189 12.02 -19.82 4.34
N ASN A 190 13.02 -19.04 3.90
CA ASN A 190 14.17 -18.76 4.73
C ASN A 190 13.73 -17.89 5.94
N PRO A 191 14.07 -18.24 7.19
CA PRO A 191 13.73 -17.43 8.37
C PRO A 191 14.14 -15.97 8.28
N GLU A 192 15.24 -15.66 7.58
CA GLU A 192 15.69 -14.29 7.38
C GLU A 192 14.73 -13.46 6.52
N VAL A 193 13.98 -14.10 5.61
CA VAL A 193 12.90 -13.44 4.85
C VAL A 193 11.76 -13.02 5.80
N LEU A 194 11.37 -13.90 6.73
CA LEU A 194 10.35 -13.57 7.74
C LEU A 194 10.83 -12.47 8.68
N HIS A 195 12.12 -12.51 9.05
CA HIS A 195 12.72 -11.46 9.87
C HIS A 195 12.75 -10.11 9.12
N ALA A 196 13.16 -10.10 7.85
CA ALA A 196 13.12 -8.89 7.03
C ALA A 196 11.68 -8.32 6.91
N MET A 197 10.68 -9.18 6.66
CA MET A 197 9.27 -8.77 6.65
C MET A 197 8.83 -8.18 8.00
N TRP A 198 9.26 -8.76 9.12
CA TRP A 198 8.98 -8.25 10.46
C TRP A 198 9.61 -6.86 10.69
N LEU A 199 10.86 -6.65 10.26
CA LEU A 199 11.53 -5.36 10.32
C LEU A 199 10.78 -4.30 9.49
N LEU A 200 10.35 -4.62 8.26
CA LEU A 200 9.57 -3.72 7.40
C LEU A 200 8.21 -3.38 8.01
N GLN A 201 7.53 -4.37 8.60
CA GLN A 201 6.25 -4.20 9.28
C GLN A 201 6.34 -3.21 10.45
N HIS A 202 7.50 -3.17 11.14
CA HIS A 202 7.75 -2.33 12.32
C HIS A 202 8.54 -1.05 12.00
N ASP A 203 8.55 -0.62 10.75
CA ASP A 203 9.23 0.60 10.27
C ASP A 203 10.76 0.62 10.52
N ARG A 204 11.39 -0.56 10.60
CA ARG A 204 12.84 -0.71 10.78
C ARG A 204 13.54 -0.84 9.42
N TRP A 205 13.31 0.12 8.54
CA TRP A 205 13.77 0.09 7.15
C TRP A 205 15.27 -0.13 7.00
N ALA A 206 16.10 0.62 7.73
CA ALA A 206 17.56 0.54 7.59
C ALA A 206 18.09 -0.86 7.91
N GLU A 207 17.54 -1.48 8.95
CA GLU A 207 17.92 -2.84 9.37
C GLU A 207 17.43 -3.89 8.37
N ALA A 208 16.21 -3.71 7.84
CA ALA A 208 15.68 -4.59 6.80
C ALA A 208 16.55 -4.57 5.54
N ILE A 209 16.94 -3.38 5.06
CA ILE A 209 17.83 -3.23 3.90
C ILE A 209 19.18 -3.90 4.14
N THR A 210 19.78 -3.70 5.33
CA THR A 210 21.06 -4.34 5.68
C THR A 210 20.95 -5.85 5.62
N LEU A 211 19.88 -6.42 6.19
CA LEU A 211 19.63 -7.87 6.18
C LEU A 211 19.40 -8.40 4.75
N ILE A 212 18.56 -7.75 3.97
CA ILE A 212 18.25 -8.14 2.59
C ILE A 212 19.52 -8.14 1.73
N THR A 213 20.32 -7.07 1.80
CA THR A 213 21.56 -6.94 1.04
C THR A 213 22.57 -8.02 1.43
N ALA A 214 22.70 -8.32 2.72
CA ALA A 214 23.58 -9.39 3.20
C ALA A 214 23.16 -10.77 2.67
N GLN A 215 21.86 -11.06 2.62
CA GLN A 215 21.33 -12.32 2.07
C GLN A 215 21.61 -12.45 0.56
N GLU A 216 21.42 -11.39 -0.21
CA GLU A 216 21.66 -11.38 -1.65
C GLU A 216 23.14 -11.53 -2.01
N GLN A 217 24.04 -10.89 -1.25
CA GLN A 217 25.49 -11.05 -1.41
C GLN A 217 25.96 -12.45 -1.02
N GLY A 218 25.42 -13.03 0.05
CA GLY A 218 25.70 -14.39 0.49
C GLY A 218 25.23 -15.45 -0.51
N ALA A 219 24.11 -15.24 -1.18
CA ALA A 219 23.61 -16.13 -2.24
C ALA A 219 24.52 -16.08 -3.47
N SER A 220 24.94 -14.90 -3.92
CA SER A 220 25.85 -14.72 -5.06
C SER A 220 27.22 -15.37 -4.84
N ALA A 221 27.72 -15.40 -3.60
CA ALA A 221 29.01 -16.03 -3.27
C ALA A 221 28.95 -17.57 -3.26
N ARG A 222 27.77 -18.17 -3.05
CA ARG A 222 27.58 -19.65 -3.03
C ARG A 222 27.36 -20.23 -4.42
N ASP A 223 26.87 -19.45 -5.39
CA ASP A 223 26.60 -19.90 -6.76
C ASP A 223 27.86 -20.25 -7.57
N SER A 224 29.05 -20.02 -7.01
CA SER A 224 30.34 -20.41 -7.59
C SER A 224 30.81 -21.82 -7.23
N SER A 225 30.08 -22.57 -6.40
CA SER A 225 30.43 -23.95 -6.03
C SER A 225 29.21 -24.88 -6.08
N GLU A 226 29.14 -25.70 -7.10
CA GLU A 226 28.32 -26.90 -7.33
C GLU A 226 27.17 -27.19 -6.35
N SER A 227 25.98 -26.74 -6.69
CA SER A 227 24.64 -27.41 -6.73
C SER A 227 23.55 -26.36 -6.89
N VAL A 228 22.93 -26.37 -8.06
CA VAL A 228 21.90 -25.35 -8.47
C VAL A 228 20.59 -25.63 -7.74
N THR A 229 20.44 -25.12 -6.54
CA THR A 229 19.13 -24.72 -6.03
C THR A 229 19.06 -23.20 -6.17
N HIS A 230 18.36 -22.69 -7.18
CA HIS A 230 18.12 -21.26 -7.33
C HIS A 230 17.39 -20.75 -6.09
N GLU A 231 18.12 -20.22 -5.14
CA GLU A 231 17.56 -19.56 -3.97
C GLU A 231 16.88 -18.27 -4.44
N VAL A 232 15.58 -18.15 -4.21
CA VAL A 232 14.80 -16.95 -4.63
C VAL A 232 15.35 -15.74 -3.89
N PRO A 233 15.70 -14.64 -4.57
CA PRO A 233 16.17 -13.41 -3.93
C PRO A 233 15.26 -12.96 -2.78
N CYS A 234 15.85 -12.47 -1.70
CA CYS A 234 15.11 -12.12 -0.48
C CYS A 234 13.98 -11.14 -0.75
N ALA A 235 14.24 -10.07 -1.49
CA ALA A 235 13.21 -9.08 -1.88
C ALA A 235 12.07 -9.70 -2.69
N THR A 236 12.36 -10.63 -3.61
CA THR A 236 11.34 -11.37 -4.38
C THR A 236 10.49 -12.27 -3.49
N ALA A 237 11.11 -12.94 -2.51
CA ALA A 237 10.39 -13.78 -1.55
C ALA A 237 9.45 -12.93 -0.65
N ILE A 238 9.92 -11.79 -0.15
CA ILE A 238 9.12 -10.82 0.61
C ILE A 238 7.90 -10.41 -0.22
N HIS A 239 8.10 -9.96 -1.47
CA HIS A 239 7.01 -9.55 -2.35
C HIS A 239 5.97 -10.66 -2.54
N ARG A 240 6.42 -11.88 -2.86
CA ARG A 240 5.54 -13.03 -3.06
C ARG A 240 4.69 -13.35 -1.82
N LEU A 241 5.28 -13.35 -0.63
CA LEU A 241 4.58 -13.69 0.62
C LEU A 241 3.61 -12.58 1.05
N THR A 242 4.04 -11.32 0.98
CA THR A 242 3.21 -10.14 1.27
C THR A 242 1.97 -10.11 0.37
N LYS A 243 2.17 -10.27 -0.94
CA LYS A 243 1.10 -10.33 -1.93
C LYS A 243 0.15 -11.50 -1.69
N ALA A 244 0.68 -12.71 -1.39
CA ALA A 244 -0.15 -13.88 -1.13
C ALA A 244 -1.02 -13.69 0.12
N HIS A 245 -0.47 -13.10 1.19
CA HIS A 245 -1.22 -12.80 2.41
C HIS A 245 -2.30 -11.73 2.16
N TRP A 246 -1.95 -10.64 1.48
CA TRP A 246 -2.91 -9.62 1.08
C TRP A 246 -4.08 -10.18 0.27
N GLN A 247 -3.78 -10.96 -0.77
CA GLN A 247 -4.81 -11.54 -1.66
C GLN A 247 -5.72 -12.51 -0.93
N TRP A 248 -5.19 -13.26 0.05
CA TRP A 248 -6.00 -14.16 0.86
C TRP A 248 -7.05 -13.40 1.68
N HIS A 249 -6.67 -12.30 2.35
CA HIS A 249 -7.56 -11.54 3.23
C HIS A 249 -8.54 -10.63 2.47
N THR A 250 -8.14 -10.11 1.33
CA THR A 250 -9.00 -9.19 0.55
C THR A 250 -9.84 -9.91 -0.51
N GLU A 251 -9.61 -11.22 -0.74
CA GLU A 251 -10.24 -12.05 -1.79
C GLU A 251 -10.10 -11.45 -3.22
N ARG A 252 -9.34 -10.39 -3.38
CA ARG A 252 -9.15 -9.65 -4.63
C ARG A 252 -7.69 -9.30 -4.87
N LYS A 253 -7.29 -9.42 -6.14
CA LYS A 253 -5.97 -8.95 -6.57
C LYS A 253 -5.99 -7.43 -6.73
N LEU A 254 -4.92 -6.75 -6.31
CA LEU A 254 -4.70 -5.36 -6.69
C LEU A 254 -4.37 -5.32 -8.19
N ALA A 255 -5.12 -4.55 -8.97
CA ALA A 255 -4.91 -4.45 -10.42
C ALA A 255 -3.52 -3.88 -10.72
N SER A 256 -3.10 -2.88 -9.94
CA SER A 256 -1.77 -2.26 -10.05
C SER A 256 -0.62 -3.23 -9.76
N LEU A 257 -0.79 -4.21 -8.83
CA LEU A 257 0.22 -5.25 -8.58
C LEU A 257 0.42 -6.18 -9.77
N MET A 258 -0.63 -6.45 -10.54
CA MET A 258 -0.51 -7.30 -11.74
C MET A 258 0.37 -6.64 -12.81
N VAL A 259 0.34 -5.32 -12.91
CA VAL A 259 1.21 -4.55 -13.82
C VAL A 259 2.64 -4.52 -13.27
N LEU A 260 2.81 -4.30 -11.97
CA LEU A 260 4.13 -4.25 -11.32
C LEU A 260 4.92 -5.56 -11.45
N ASP A 261 4.23 -6.70 -11.45
CA ASP A 261 4.85 -8.02 -11.61
C ASP A 261 5.38 -8.28 -13.03
N GLN A 262 4.96 -7.46 -14.01
CA GLN A 262 5.38 -7.57 -15.41
C GLN A 262 6.52 -6.61 -15.76
N THR A 263 6.82 -5.64 -14.90
CA THR A 263 7.92 -4.68 -15.01
C THR A 263 9.13 -5.09 -14.19
#